data_b06b005362eb6d1dfdd82d1a039277fd
#
_entry.id   b06b005362eb6d1dfdd82d1a039277fd
#
_cell.length_a   1.000
_cell.length_b   1.000
_cell.length_c   1.000
_cell.angle_alpha   90.00
_cell.angle_beta   90.00
_cell.angle_gamma   90.00
#
_symmetry.space_group_name_H-M   'P 1'
#
loop_
_entity.id
_entity.type
_entity.pdbx_description
1 polymer ?
#
loop_
_entity_poly.entity_id
_entity_poly.type
_entity_poly.pdbx_seq_one_letter_code
_entity_poly.pdbx_strand_id
1 'polypeptide(L)'
;IDNIAKVVDKVVEQIENGGRLIYIGAGTSCRLGVLDAAECPPTYGVSTDTVIGLMAGGMKATTFAVEGAEDRKDLAVQDLENVKLTKNDVVIGIAASGRTPYVIGGIEYAKKVGAFTSCITTSAGSILASMVDVPIEAVTGAEVINGSTRMKSGTAQKLICNMISTTTFIKLGKVYENMMIDLQATNEKLVARALNIIVELTGYTKEEANDKLNEYKTVKKVLINYFTGCTDNVIIDKTLENVHGNIRKAIKELGEK
;
A
#
# COMPACT_ATOMS: atom_id res chain seq x y z
N ILE A 1 7.28 -4.43 15.77
CA ILE A 1 7.58 -5.01 14.44
C ILE A 1 6.68 -6.22 14.16
N ASP A 2 6.55 -7.16 15.09
CA ASP A 2 5.80 -8.41 14.87
C ASP A 2 4.34 -8.18 14.44
N ASN A 3 3.65 -7.19 15.04
CA ASN A 3 2.29 -6.86 14.65
C ASN A 3 2.23 -6.21 13.26
N ILE A 4 3.25 -5.45 12.87
CA ILE A 4 3.35 -4.92 11.49
C ILE A 4 3.47 -6.08 10.51
N ALA A 5 4.31 -7.08 10.80
CA ALA A 5 4.48 -8.26 9.94
C ALA A 5 3.15 -9.02 9.78
N LYS A 6 2.41 -9.26 10.88
CA LYS A 6 1.09 -9.91 10.84
C LYS A 6 0.08 -9.13 9.97
N VAL A 7 0.08 -7.80 10.10
CA VAL A 7 -0.80 -6.95 9.28
C VAL A 7 -0.41 -7.03 7.81
N VAL A 8 0.89 -6.97 7.50
CA VAL A 8 1.41 -7.14 6.13
C VAL A 8 0.98 -8.47 5.53
N ASP A 9 1.14 -9.58 6.27
CA ASP A 9 0.76 -10.91 5.80
C ASP A 9 -0.73 -10.97 5.46
N LYS A 10 -1.56 -10.35 6.31
CA LYS A 10 -3.00 -10.29 6.06
C LYS A 10 -3.38 -9.37 4.90
N VAL A 11 -2.71 -8.24 4.73
CA VAL A 11 -2.91 -7.35 3.57
C VAL A 11 -2.55 -8.07 2.26
N VAL A 12 -1.44 -8.81 2.24
CA VAL A 12 -1.04 -9.62 1.07
C VAL A 12 -2.12 -10.64 0.74
N GLU A 13 -2.53 -11.44 1.73
CA GLU A 13 -3.61 -12.44 1.57
C GLU A 13 -4.88 -11.83 0.98
N GLN A 14 -5.32 -10.70 1.54
CA GLN A 14 -6.56 -10.07 1.09
C GLN A 14 -6.46 -9.46 -0.31
N ILE A 15 -5.33 -8.84 -0.66
CA ILE A 15 -5.11 -8.31 -2.02
C ILE A 15 -5.07 -9.47 -3.04
N GLU A 16 -4.42 -10.60 -2.74
CA GLU A 16 -4.43 -11.80 -3.60
C GLU A 16 -5.86 -12.36 -3.79
N ASN A 17 -6.76 -12.13 -2.82
CA ASN A 17 -8.18 -12.52 -2.88
C ASN A 17 -9.09 -11.40 -3.43
N GLY A 18 -8.53 -10.38 -4.08
CA GLY A 18 -9.28 -9.27 -4.70
C GLY A 18 -9.78 -8.22 -3.71
N GLY A 19 -9.28 -8.22 -2.47
CA GLY A 19 -9.52 -7.18 -1.47
C GLY A 19 -8.56 -6.01 -1.59
N ARG A 20 -8.65 -5.07 -0.65
CA ARG A 20 -7.95 -3.79 -0.66
C ARG A 20 -7.40 -3.44 0.71
N LEU A 21 -6.42 -2.53 0.74
CA LEU A 21 -5.97 -1.87 1.95
C LEU A 21 -6.66 -0.51 2.08
N ILE A 22 -7.35 -0.26 3.20
CA ILE A 22 -8.09 0.99 3.45
C ILE A 22 -7.57 1.63 4.74
N TYR A 23 -6.95 2.79 4.60
CA TYR A 23 -6.60 3.65 5.73
C TYR A 23 -7.78 4.56 6.07
N ILE A 24 -8.13 4.65 7.36
CA ILE A 24 -9.13 5.61 7.86
C ILE A 24 -8.54 6.45 8.99
N GLY A 25 -8.87 7.73 9.02
CA GLY A 25 -8.32 8.62 10.05
C GLY A 25 -8.81 10.06 9.95
N ALA A 26 -8.27 10.90 10.81
CA ALA A 26 -8.53 12.34 10.84
C ALA A 26 -7.21 13.13 10.88
N GLY A 27 -7.24 14.38 10.45
CA GLY A 27 -6.12 15.32 10.54
C GLY A 27 -4.83 14.78 9.93
N THR A 28 -3.70 15.03 10.60
CA THR A 28 -2.37 14.59 10.13
C THR A 28 -2.28 13.08 9.96
N SER A 29 -2.85 12.31 10.87
CA SER A 29 -2.80 10.85 10.83
C SER A 29 -3.34 10.31 9.50
N CYS A 30 -4.50 10.82 9.06
CA CYS A 30 -5.06 10.36 7.79
C CYS A 30 -4.36 10.94 6.56
N ARG A 31 -3.86 12.18 6.62
CA ARG A 31 -3.05 12.72 5.51
C ARG A 31 -1.89 11.82 5.17
N LEU A 32 -1.27 11.19 6.17
CA LEU A 32 -0.17 10.23 5.97
C LEU A 32 -0.66 8.95 5.30
N GLY A 33 -1.84 8.43 5.66
CA GLY A 33 -2.46 7.29 4.99
C GLY A 33 -2.87 7.61 3.55
N VAL A 34 -3.42 8.80 3.30
CA VAL A 34 -3.74 9.28 1.94
C VAL A 34 -2.47 9.44 1.09
N LEU A 35 -1.40 10.00 1.68
CA LEU A 35 -0.12 10.13 1.00
C LEU A 35 0.46 8.77 0.60
N ASP A 36 0.49 7.81 1.54
CA ASP A 36 0.98 6.45 1.27
C ASP A 36 0.15 5.76 0.18
N ALA A 37 -1.18 5.88 0.23
CA ALA A 37 -2.08 5.35 -0.78
C ALA A 37 -1.84 5.95 -2.17
N ALA A 38 -1.64 7.27 -2.26
CA ALA A 38 -1.43 7.98 -3.51
C ALA A 38 -0.11 7.61 -4.21
N GLU A 39 0.91 7.18 -3.45
CA GLU A 39 2.21 6.77 -4.00
C GLU A 39 2.24 5.30 -4.47
N CYS A 40 1.26 4.48 -4.10
CA CYS A 40 1.22 3.06 -4.50
C CYS A 40 1.04 2.85 -6.02
N PRO A 41 0.10 3.53 -6.71
CA PRO A 41 -0.07 3.34 -8.15
C PRO A 41 1.19 3.69 -8.98
N PRO A 42 1.84 4.84 -8.83
CA PRO A 42 3.02 5.18 -9.61
C PRO A 42 4.25 4.32 -9.28
N THR A 43 4.32 3.76 -8.05
CA THR A 43 5.46 2.96 -7.59
C THR A 43 5.33 1.49 -7.99
N TYR A 44 4.13 0.92 -7.84
CA TYR A 44 3.91 -0.53 -7.97
C TYR A 44 3.00 -0.91 -9.14
N GLY A 45 2.54 0.06 -9.95
CA GLY A 45 1.68 -0.20 -11.11
C GLY A 45 0.31 -0.79 -10.75
N VAL A 46 -0.17 -0.54 -9.54
CA VAL A 46 -1.48 -1.03 -9.06
C VAL A 46 -2.59 -0.02 -9.33
N SER A 47 -3.85 -0.48 -9.28
CA SER A 47 -5.01 0.42 -9.38
C SER A 47 -5.04 1.39 -8.19
N THR A 48 -5.58 2.59 -8.44
CA THR A 48 -5.86 3.59 -7.39
C THR A 48 -6.79 3.07 -6.29
N ASP A 49 -7.56 2.02 -6.59
CA ASP A 49 -8.47 1.38 -5.64
C ASP A 49 -7.81 0.31 -4.77
N THR A 50 -6.55 -0.08 -5.07
CA THR A 50 -5.85 -1.14 -4.30
C THR A 50 -5.50 -0.68 -2.89
N VAL A 51 -5.08 0.57 -2.74
CA VAL A 51 -4.84 1.22 -1.44
C VAL A 51 -5.61 2.53 -1.41
N ILE A 52 -6.46 2.70 -0.40
CA ILE A 52 -7.38 3.85 -0.28
C ILE A 52 -7.15 4.56 1.05
N GLY A 53 -7.16 5.88 1.02
CA GLY A 53 -7.18 6.71 2.24
C GLY A 53 -8.52 7.44 2.39
N LEU A 54 -9.26 7.15 3.46
CA LEU A 54 -10.53 7.80 3.78
C LEU A 54 -10.37 8.74 4.98
N MET A 55 -10.63 10.00 4.77
CA MET A 55 -10.35 11.06 5.73
C MET A 55 -11.62 11.71 6.27
N ALA A 56 -11.71 11.85 7.58
CA ALA A 56 -12.77 12.63 8.22
C ALA A 56 -12.87 14.03 7.60
N GLY A 57 -14.05 14.36 7.05
CA GLY A 57 -14.28 15.60 6.30
C GLY A 57 -13.96 15.52 4.80
N GLY A 58 -13.61 14.32 4.29
CA GLY A 58 -13.41 14.04 2.86
C GLY A 58 -12.15 14.70 2.29
N MET A 59 -12.06 14.75 0.96
CA MET A 59 -10.87 15.28 0.26
C MET A 59 -10.53 16.74 0.60
N LYS A 60 -11.50 17.57 0.97
CA LYS A 60 -11.24 18.95 1.42
C LYS A 60 -10.36 19.00 2.66
N ALA A 61 -10.46 17.99 3.53
CA ALA A 61 -9.70 17.92 4.77
C ALA A 61 -8.20 17.62 4.55
N THR A 62 -7.79 17.25 3.35
CA THR A 62 -6.37 17.08 3.00
C THR A 62 -5.61 18.42 3.05
N THR A 63 -6.24 19.51 2.62
CA THR A 63 -5.66 20.86 2.56
C THR A 63 -6.13 21.78 3.68
N PHE A 64 -7.38 21.66 4.11
CA PHE A 64 -7.97 22.53 5.14
C PHE A 64 -8.47 21.69 6.33
N ALA A 65 -8.42 22.26 7.53
CA ALA A 65 -9.07 21.63 8.68
C ALA A 65 -10.60 21.69 8.51
N VAL A 66 -11.27 20.54 8.64
CA VAL A 66 -12.74 20.45 8.69
C VAL A 66 -13.11 20.14 10.13
N GLU A 67 -13.51 21.17 10.87
CA GLU A 67 -13.84 21.04 12.28
C GLU A 67 -15.05 20.13 12.50
N GLY A 68 -15.03 19.37 13.59
CA GLY A 68 -16.13 18.49 14.01
C GLY A 68 -16.28 17.19 13.20
N ALA A 69 -15.59 17.03 12.07
CA ALA A 69 -15.68 15.80 11.27
C ALA A 69 -15.07 14.58 12.00
N GLU A 70 -14.01 14.80 12.78
CA GLU A 70 -13.35 13.72 13.53
C GLU A 70 -14.19 13.18 14.71
N ASP A 71 -15.20 13.95 15.16
CA ASP A 71 -16.10 13.57 16.27
C ASP A 71 -17.30 12.73 15.79
N ARG A 72 -17.46 12.55 14.49
CA ARG A 72 -18.60 11.90 13.84
C ARG A 72 -18.30 10.46 13.45
N LYS A 73 -18.81 9.49 14.22
CA LYS A 73 -18.72 8.04 13.91
C LYS A 73 -19.44 7.67 12.61
N ASP A 74 -20.60 8.27 12.39
CA ASP A 74 -21.47 8.00 11.23
C ASP A 74 -20.81 8.37 9.89
N LEU A 75 -19.97 9.39 9.86
CA LEU A 75 -19.25 9.76 8.63
C LEU A 75 -18.27 8.64 8.17
N ALA A 76 -17.60 7.97 9.10
CA ALA A 76 -16.72 6.85 8.74
C ALA A 76 -17.53 5.67 8.16
N VAL A 77 -18.73 5.42 8.68
CA VAL A 77 -19.62 4.40 8.12
C VAL A 77 -20.00 4.75 6.68
N GLN A 78 -20.45 6.01 6.45
CA GLN A 78 -20.79 6.47 5.10
C GLN A 78 -19.62 6.38 4.13
N ASP A 79 -18.42 6.78 4.56
CA ASP A 79 -17.22 6.73 3.71
C ASP A 79 -16.87 5.27 3.33
N LEU A 80 -16.97 4.33 4.26
CA LEU A 80 -16.74 2.90 4.02
C LEU A 80 -17.84 2.26 3.15
N GLU A 81 -19.11 2.69 3.31
CA GLU A 81 -20.21 2.28 2.44
C GLU A 81 -20.04 2.80 1.01
N ASN A 82 -19.61 4.05 0.85
CA ASN A 82 -19.36 4.66 -0.46
C ASN A 82 -18.28 3.91 -1.26
N VAL A 83 -17.24 3.42 -0.60
CA VAL A 83 -16.22 2.57 -1.24
C VAL A 83 -16.61 1.10 -1.30
N LYS A 84 -17.84 0.75 -0.87
CA LYS A 84 -18.38 -0.62 -0.88
C LYS A 84 -17.44 -1.59 -0.16
N LEU A 85 -17.16 -1.31 1.12
CA LEU A 85 -16.33 -2.17 1.96
C LEU A 85 -16.83 -3.63 1.94
N THR A 86 -15.91 -4.56 1.81
CA THR A 86 -16.18 -6.00 1.83
C THR A 86 -15.38 -6.72 2.91
N LYS A 87 -15.74 -7.96 3.18
CA LYS A 87 -15.00 -8.84 4.11
C LYS A 87 -13.56 -9.17 3.65
N ASN A 88 -13.27 -8.98 2.37
CA ASN A 88 -11.94 -9.22 1.81
C ASN A 88 -11.01 -8.00 1.98
N ASP A 89 -11.53 -6.86 2.42
CA ASP A 89 -10.70 -5.67 2.64
C ASP A 89 -10.01 -5.71 4.01
N VAL A 90 -8.92 -4.96 4.12
CA VAL A 90 -8.22 -4.67 5.38
C VAL A 90 -8.44 -3.20 5.71
N VAL A 91 -8.96 -2.91 6.90
CA VAL A 91 -9.15 -1.53 7.37
C VAL A 91 -8.15 -1.22 8.49
N ILE A 92 -7.34 -0.19 8.28
CA ILE A 92 -6.37 0.30 9.28
C ILE A 92 -6.77 1.69 9.77
N GLY A 93 -7.15 1.77 11.04
CA GLY A 93 -7.45 3.04 11.71
C GLY A 93 -6.18 3.75 12.17
N ILE A 94 -5.96 4.98 11.72
CA ILE A 94 -4.77 5.77 12.11
C ILE A 94 -5.21 6.90 13.05
N ALA A 95 -4.82 6.82 14.32
CA ALA A 95 -5.15 7.80 15.35
C ALA A 95 -4.07 7.84 16.43
N ALA A 96 -3.36 8.95 16.60
CA ALA A 96 -2.26 9.08 17.56
C ALA A 96 -2.70 8.73 19.00
N SER A 97 -3.84 9.27 19.45
CA SER A 97 -4.42 8.99 20.77
C SER A 97 -5.19 7.66 20.85
N GLY A 98 -5.56 7.09 19.68
CA GLY A 98 -6.44 5.92 19.60
C GLY A 98 -7.85 6.14 20.18
N ARG A 99 -8.37 7.40 20.14
CA ARG A 99 -9.68 7.76 20.70
C ARG A 99 -10.58 8.50 19.72
N THR A 100 -10.12 8.78 18.50
CA THR A 100 -10.86 9.56 17.50
C THR A 100 -12.20 8.89 17.15
N PRO A 101 -13.34 9.52 17.38
CA PRO A 101 -14.65 8.89 17.18
C PRO A 101 -14.88 8.41 15.75
N TYR A 102 -14.52 9.19 14.73
CA TYR A 102 -14.56 8.78 13.33
C TYR A 102 -13.86 7.44 13.11
N VAL A 103 -12.63 7.27 13.62
CA VAL A 103 -11.85 6.04 13.45
C VAL A 103 -12.50 4.86 14.18
N ILE A 104 -12.97 5.10 15.42
CA ILE A 104 -13.68 4.08 16.19
C ILE A 104 -14.93 3.61 15.44
N GLY A 105 -15.75 4.54 14.92
CA GLY A 105 -16.94 4.20 14.14
C GLY A 105 -16.64 3.39 12.89
N GLY A 106 -15.55 3.74 12.18
CA GLY A 106 -15.10 2.99 11.01
C GLY A 106 -14.63 1.57 11.34
N ILE A 107 -13.90 1.38 12.44
CA ILE A 107 -13.49 0.04 12.90
C ILE A 107 -14.69 -0.79 13.37
N GLU A 108 -15.63 -0.20 14.12
CA GLU A 108 -16.87 -0.87 14.51
C GLU A 108 -17.64 -1.39 13.28
N TYR A 109 -17.76 -0.56 12.25
CA TYR A 109 -18.42 -0.93 10.99
C TYR A 109 -17.63 -1.99 10.20
N ALA A 110 -16.31 -1.84 10.07
CA ALA A 110 -15.47 -2.81 9.39
C ALA A 110 -15.58 -4.21 10.01
N LYS A 111 -15.59 -4.31 11.34
CA LYS A 111 -15.82 -5.58 12.04
C LYS A 111 -17.22 -6.15 11.78
N LYS A 112 -18.25 -5.31 11.72
CA LYS A 112 -19.61 -5.75 11.38
C LYS A 112 -19.70 -6.33 9.97
N VAL A 113 -18.93 -5.79 9.01
CA VAL A 113 -18.84 -6.32 7.64
C VAL A 113 -18.00 -7.61 7.56
N GLY A 114 -17.16 -7.86 8.57
CA GLY A 114 -16.23 -9.00 8.63
C GLY A 114 -14.88 -8.73 7.98
N ALA A 115 -14.54 -7.46 7.72
CA ALA A 115 -13.22 -7.07 7.25
C ALA A 115 -12.18 -7.20 8.37
N PHE A 116 -10.95 -7.56 8.01
CA PHE A 116 -9.84 -7.56 8.97
C PHE A 116 -9.51 -6.13 9.42
N THR A 117 -9.26 -5.94 10.70
CA THR A 117 -9.03 -4.63 11.29
C THR A 117 -7.67 -4.51 11.97
N SER A 118 -7.03 -3.36 11.78
CA SER A 118 -5.82 -2.97 12.49
C SER A 118 -5.88 -1.50 12.89
N CYS A 119 -4.95 -1.08 13.72
CA CYS A 119 -4.77 0.34 14.01
C CYS A 119 -3.30 0.72 14.13
N ILE A 120 -3.01 2.00 13.88
CA ILE A 120 -1.72 2.63 14.16
C ILE A 120 -1.94 3.73 15.19
N THR A 121 -1.51 3.49 16.42
CA THR A 121 -1.59 4.45 17.51
C THR A 121 -0.20 4.78 18.06
N THR A 122 -0.07 5.93 18.73
CA THR A 122 1.18 6.33 19.39
C THR A 122 1.05 6.45 20.91
N SER A 123 -0.07 5.91 21.42
CA SER A 123 -0.39 5.80 22.85
C SER A 123 -0.64 4.34 23.20
N ALA A 124 -0.06 3.87 24.28
CA ALA A 124 -0.25 2.50 24.77
C ALA A 124 -1.64 2.29 25.35
N GLY A 125 -2.20 1.08 25.19
CA GLY A 125 -3.47 0.66 25.81
C GLY A 125 -4.66 1.51 25.37
N SER A 126 -4.68 1.99 24.15
CA SER A 126 -5.76 2.83 23.64
C SER A 126 -7.05 2.05 23.41
N ILE A 127 -8.20 2.76 23.44
CA ILE A 127 -9.51 2.18 23.13
C ILE A 127 -9.47 1.50 21.75
N LEU A 128 -8.91 2.18 20.75
CA LEU A 128 -8.83 1.65 19.41
C LEU A 128 -8.00 0.37 19.33
N ALA A 129 -6.88 0.28 20.07
CA ALA A 129 -6.04 -0.90 20.12
C ALA A 129 -6.75 -2.13 20.69
N SER A 130 -7.67 -1.93 21.67
CA SER A 130 -8.45 -3.02 22.24
C SER A 130 -9.58 -3.53 21.33
N MET A 131 -9.90 -2.82 20.26
CA MET A 131 -11.03 -3.12 19.38
C MET A 131 -10.65 -3.89 18.12
N VAL A 132 -9.41 -3.78 17.68
CA VAL A 132 -8.94 -4.35 16.40
C VAL A 132 -8.38 -5.76 16.55
N ASP A 133 -8.25 -6.47 15.42
CA ASP A 133 -7.69 -7.83 15.41
C ASP A 133 -6.18 -7.81 15.70
N VAL A 134 -5.45 -6.85 15.12
CA VAL A 134 -4.00 -6.69 15.36
C VAL A 134 -3.68 -5.21 15.60
N PRO A 135 -3.41 -4.78 16.83
CA PRO A 135 -3.02 -3.40 17.11
C PRO A 135 -1.52 -3.15 16.82
N ILE A 136 -1.21 -1.97 16.27
CA ILE A 136 0.15 -1.44 16.14
C ILE A 136 0.27 -0.21 17.02
N GLU A 137 0.97 -0.35 18.13
CA GLU A 137 1.18 0.72 19.11
C GLU A 137 2.65 1.16 19.09
N ALA A 138 2.92 2.34 18.55
CA ALA A 138 4.26 2.93 18.48
C ALA A 138 4.37 4.10 19.45
N VAL A 139 4.60 3.80 20.71
CA VAL A 139 4.64 4.81 21.80
C VAL A 139 5.79 5.79 21.59
N THR A 140 5.46 7.06 21.29
CA THR A 140 6.42 8.13 20.98
C THR A 140 6.70 9.07 22.16
N GLY A 141 5.93 8.97 23.22
CA GLY A 141 5.96 9.90 24.35
C GLY A 141 5.42 11.29 24.00
N ALA A 142 5.60 12.26 24.89
CA ALA A 142 5.09 13.62 24.73
C ALA A 142 5.74 14.37 23.56
N GLU A 143 4.94 15.12 22.82
CA GLU A 143 5.45 16.00 21.78
C GLU A 143 6.15 17.25 22.37
N VAL A 144 7.05 17.87 21.60
CA VAL A 144 7.70 19.16 22.00
C VAL A 144 6.64 20.23 22.24
N ILE A 145 5.61 20.28 21.39
CA ILE A 145 4.41 21.08 21.61
C ILE A 145 3.32 20.10 22.04
N ASN A 146 2.99 20.10 23.32
CA ASN A 146 2.05 19.17 23.90
C ASN A 146 0.70 19.20 23.16
N GLY A 147 0.20 18.03 22.79
CA GLY A 147 -1.05 17.86 22.03
C GLY A 147 -0.88 17.96 20.50
N SER A 148 0.25 18.45 19.96
CA SER A 148 0.47 18.55 18.51
C SER A 148 1.08 17.26 17.95
N THR A 149 0.25 16.23 17.77
CA THR A 149 0.65 14.87 17.35
C THR A 149 1.09 14.74 15.89
N ARG A 150 1.29 15.85 15.20
CA ARG A 150 1.81 15.90 13.82
C ARG A 150 3.32 15.65 13.70
N MET A 151 4.06 15.66 14.81
CA MET A 151 5.54 15.61 14.83
C MET A 151 6.03 14.16 15.06
N LYS A 152 6.38 13.76 16.30
CA LYS A 152 6.88 12.40 16.57
C LYS A 152 5.85 11.33 16.23
N SER A 153 4.62 11.54 16.63
CA SER A 153 3.51 10.64 16.30
C SER A 153 3.32 10.52 14.79
N GLY A 154 3.24 11.65 14.08
CA GLY A 154 3.14 11.68 12.62
C GLY A 154 4.31 10.95 11.95
N THR A 155 5.54 11.18 12.39
CA THR A 155 6.73 10.50 11.87
C THR A 155 6.63 8.98 12.05
N ALA A 156 6.25 8.51 13.23
CA ALA A 156 6.07 7.09 13.51
C ALA A 156 4.96 6.48 12.61
N GLN A 157 3.82 7.14 12.51
CA GLN A 157 2.71 6.71 11.66
C GLN A 157 3.12 6.61 10.19
N LYS A 158 3.83 7.62 9.65
CA LYS A 158 4.36 7.60 8.29
C LYS A 158 5.27 6.41 8.05
N LEU A 159 6.22 6.16 8.95
CA LEU A 159 7.13 5.02 8.83
C LEU A 159 6.38 3.69 8.85
N ILE A 160 5.35 3.55 9.68
CA ILE A 160 4.55 2.33 9.76
C ILE A 160 3.71 2.13 8.49
N CYS A 161 3.05 3.18 7.96
CA CYS A 161 2.33 3.09 6.68
C CYS A 161 3.27 2.62 5.57
N ASN A 162 4.45 3.25 5.46
CA ASN A 162 5.44 2.84 4.44
C ASN A 162 5.96 1.40 4.65
N MET A 163 6.16 0.95 5.91
CA MET A 163 6.53 -0.44 6.17
C MET A 163 5.44 -1.41 5.70
N ILE A 164 4.17 -1.08 5.94
CA ILE A 164 3.04 -1.92 5.54
C ILE A 164 2.94 -1.97 4.01
N SER A 165 2.80 -0.83 3.34
CA SER A 165 2.60 -0.78 1.89
C SER A 165 3.81 -1.35 1.13
N THR A 166 5.03 -0.91 1.46
CA THR A 166 6.25 -1.36 0.78
C THR A 166 6.46 -2.86 0.93
N THR A 167 6.35 -3.39 2.16
CA THR A 167 6.56 -4.84 2.39
C THR A 167 5.46 -5.67 1.72
N THR A 168 4.21 -5.18 1.72
CA THR A 168 3.10 -5.81 1.00
C THR A 168 3.43 -5.96 -0.48
N PHE A 169 3.82 -4.88 -1.16
CA PHE A 169 4.09 -4.93 -2.59
C PHE A 169 5.39 -5.66 -2.95
N ILE A 170 6.38 -5.69 -2.06
CA ILE A 170 7.54 -6.60 -2.20
C ILE A 170 7.07 -8.06 -2.17
N LYS A 171 6.23 -8.45 -1.22
CA LYS A 171 5.70 -9.83 -1.11
C LYS A 171 4.80 -10.20 -2.30
N LEU A 172 4.06 -9.24 -2.84
CA LEU A 172 3.27 -9.40 -4.07
C LEU A 172 4.12 -9.44 -5.36
N GLY A 173 5.46 -9.31 -5.26
CA GLY A 173 6.37 -9.39 -6.41
C GLY A 173 6.32 -8.19 -7.34
N LYS A 174 5.98 -7.00 -6.80
CA LYS A 174 5.99 -5.73 -7.54
C LYS A 174 7.37 -5.07 -7.59
N VAL A 175 8.34 -5.68 -6.91
CA VAL A 175 9.72 -5.21 -6.80
C VAL A 175 10.66 -6.39 -7.12
N TYR A 176 11.73 -6.14 -7.87
CA TYR A 176 12.82 -7.09 -8.07
C TYR A 176 14.11 -6.48 -7.55
N GLU A 177 14.80 -7.18 -6.63
CA GLU A 177 15.85 -6.63 -5.78
C GLU A 177 15.33 -5.35 -5.08
N ASN A 178 15.92 -4.18 -5.32
CA ASN A 178 15.45 -2.87 -4.85
C ASN A 178 14.81 -2.01 -5.95
N MET A 179 14.47 -2.62 -7.11
CA MET A 179 14.01 -1.89 -8.29
C MET A 179 12.49 -1.97 -8.49
N MET A 180 11.89 -0.84 -8.86
CA MET A 180 10.48 -0.70 -9.22
C MET A 180 10.26 -1.25 -10.65
N ILE A 181 9.93 -2.53 -10.78
CA ILE A 181 9.78 -3.20 -12.08
C ILE A 181 8.39 -3.06 -12.72
N ASP A 182 7.40 -2.63 -11.96
CA ASP A 182 6.01 -2.41 -12.42
C ASP A 182 5.70 -0.94 -12.74
N LEU A 183 6.74 -0.11 -12.90
CA LEU A 183 6.56 1.28 -13.30
C LEU A 183 5.92 1.37 -14.70
N GLN A 184 5.00 2.31 -14.85
CA GLN A 184 4.41 2.63 -16.14
C GLN A 184 5.24 3.71 -16.84
N ALA A 185 5.84 3.38 -17.98
CA ALA A 185 6.69 4.29 -18.75
C ALA A 185 5.87 5.32 -19.55
N THR A 186 5.13 6.19 -18.86
CA THR A 186 4.17 7.14 -19.44
C THR A 186 4.79 8.50 -19.85
N ASN A 187 6.04 8.74 -19.49
CA ASN A 187 6.78 9.96 -19.85
C ASN A 187 8.28 9.66 -20.00
N GLU A 188 9.02 10.61 -20.59
CA GLU A 188 10.46 10.45 -20.87
C GLU A 188 11.30 10.06 -19.63
N LYS A 189 11.00 10.66 -18.47
CA LYS A 189 11.69 10.36 -17.22
C LYS A 189 11.45 8.89 -16.79
N LEU A 190 10.24 8.38 -16.95
CA LEU A 190 9.89 7.01 -16.59
C LEU A 190 10.44 6.00 -17.61
N VAL A 191 10.47 6.35 -18.90
CA VAL A 191 11.17 5.57 -19.93
C VAL A 191 12.66 5.47 -19.61
N ALA A 192 13.33 6.58 -19.34
CA ALA A 192 14.75 6.59 -18.98
C ALA A 192 15.01 5.74 -17.72
N ARG A 193 14.13 5.77 -16.73
CA ARG A 193 14.22 4.93 -15.53
C ARG A 193 14.06 3.45 -15.88
N ALA A 194 13.08 3.10 -16.72
CA ALA A 194 12.87 1.72 -17.18
C ALA A 194 14.11 1.16 -17.86
N LEU A 195 14.72 1.93 -18.76
CA LEU A 195 15.95 1.55 -19.44
C LEU A 195 17.11 1.34 -18.45
N ASN A 196 17.30 2.25 -17.51
CA ASN A 196 18.36 2.11 -16.50
C ASN A 196 18.16 0.86 -15.63
N ILE A 197 16.93 0.52 -15.24
CA ILE A 197 16.63 -0.70 -14.48
C ILE A 197 16.97 -1.94 -15.30
N ILE A 198 16.59 -1.98 -16.58
CA ILE A 198 16.92 -3.11 -17.47
C ILE A 198 18.44 -3.25 -17.58
N VAL A 199 19.16 -2.17 -17.88
CA VAL A 199 20.64 -2.18 -17.99
C VAL A 199 21.28 -2.70 -16.70
N GLU A 200 20.84 -2.22 -15.54
CA GLU A 200 21.41 -2.60 -14.25
C GLU A 200 21.18 -4.08 -13.91
N LEU A 201 20.00 -4.61 -14.22
CA LEU A 201 19.64 -5.99 -13.87
C LEU A 201 20.06 -7.03 -14.90
N THR A 202 20.34 -6.63 -16.15
CA THR A 202 20.65 -7.57 -17.24
C THR A 202 22.06 -7.43 -17.79
N GLY A 203 22.71 -6.28 -17.59
CA GLY A 203 23.99 -5.95 -18.23
C GLY A 203 23.87 -5.57 -19.72
N TYR A 204 22.65 -5.41 -20.25
CA TYR A 204 22.46 -4.94 -21.63
C TYR A 204 23.01 -3.53 -21.83
N THR A 205 23.40 -3.22 -23.07
CA THR A 205 23.61 -1.83 -23.50
C THR A 205 22.27 -1.06 -23.47
N LYS A 206 22.33 0.27 -23.51
CA LYS A 206 21.10 1.08 -23.58
C LYS A 206 20.27 0.83 -24.85
N GLU A 207 20.96 0.54 -25.97
CA GLU A 207 20.32 0.22 -27.24
C GLU A 207 19.58 -1.11 -27.14
N GLU A 208 20.23 -2.17 -26.66
CA GLU A 208 19.60 -3.48 -26.43
C GLU A 208 18.43 -3.38 -25.44
N ALA A 209 18.60 -2.64 -24.35
CA ALA A 209 17.53 -2.43 -23.38
C ALA A 209 16.32 -1.72 -23.99
N ASN A 210 16.55 -0.73 -24.87
CA ASN A 210 15.48 -0.03 -25.58
C ASN A 210 14.76 -0.95 -26.56
N ASP A 211 15.50 -1.76 -27.33
CA ASP A 211 14.90 -2.71 -28.26
C ASP A 211 14.07 -3.75 -27.51
N LYS A 212 14.57 -4.28 -26.41
CA LYS A 212 13.85 -5.22 -25.56
C LYS A 212 12.62 -4.58 -24.91
N LEU A 213 12.71 -3.35 -24.43
CA LEU A 213 11.54 -2.65 -23.88
C LEU A 213 10.47 -2.40 -24.96
N ASN A 214 10.88 -2.10 -26.19
CA ASN A 214 9.98 -1.95 -27.33
C ASN A 214 9.31 -3.29 -27.73
N GLU A 215 10.02 -4.40 -27.63
CA GLU A 215 9.53 -5.75 -27.91
C GLU A 215 8.53 -6.23 -26.83
N TYR A 216 8.91 -6.17 -25.55
CA TYR A 216 8.18 -6.75 -24.43
C TYR A 216 7.24 -5.76 -23.73
N LYS A 217 7.32 -4.46 -23.99
CA LYS A 217 6.47 -3.36 -23.50
C LYS A 217 6.62 -3.03 -22.01
N THR A 218 7.11 -3.93 -21.17
CA THR A 218 7.30 -3.69 -19.73
C THR A 218 8.64 -4.20 -19.25
N VAL A 219 9.23 -3.54 -18.25
CA VAL A 219 10.47 -3.97 -17.59
C VAL A 219 10.34 -5.43 -17.10
N LYS A 220 9.22 -5.74 -16.46
CA LYS A 220 8.96 -7.08 -15.92
C LYS A 220 9.06 -8.18 -16.97
N LYS A 221 8.47 -8.01 -18.16
CA LYS A 221 8.56 -8.99 -19.24
C LYS A 221 9.96 -9.11 -19.82
N VAL A 222 10.67 -7.99 -19.94
CA VAL A 222 12.10 -8.00 -20.36
C VAL A 222 12.92 -8.84 -19.39
N LEU A 223 12.74 -8.65 -18.09
CA LEU A 223 13.46 -9.42 -17.07
C LEU A 223 13.10 -10.91 -17.11
N ILE A 224 11.82 -11.25 -17.30
CA ILE A 224 11.41 -12.66 -17.45
C ILE A 224 12.08 -13.27 -18.68
N ASN A 225 12.05 -12.60 -19.84
CA ASN A 225 12.77 -13.07 -21.03
C ASN A 225 14.25 -13.28 -20.75
N TYR A 226 14.90 -12.32 -20.09
CA TYR A 226 16.32 -12.40 -19.77
C TYR A 226 16.65 -13.60 -18.87
N PHE A 227 15.94 -13.78 -17.76
CA PHE A 227 16.23 -14.82 -16.77
C PHE A 227 15.80 -16.22 -17.22
N THR A 228 14.74 -16.35 -18.03
CA THR A 228 14.18 -17.65 -18.41
C THR A 228 14.49 -18.05 -19.86
N GLY A 229 14.80 -17.09 -20.73
CA GLY A 229 14.91 -17.30 -22.17
C GLY A 229 13.58 -17.45 -22.89
N CYS A 230 12.47 -17.34 -22.22
CA CYS A 230 11.15 -17.39 -22.84
C CYS A 230 10.94 -16.17 -23.74
N THR A 231 10.72 -16.41 -25.05
CA THR A 231 10.50 -15.36 -26.06
C THR A 231 9.02 -15.18 -26.41
N ASP A 232 8.15 -16.08 -25.96
CA ASP A 232 6.73 -16.02 -26.27
C ASP A 232 6.00 -15.13 -25.26
N ASN A 233 5.57 -13.94 -25.72
CA ASN A 233 4.84 -12.98 -24.93
C ASN A 233 3.51 -13.55 -24.37
N VAL A 234 2.85 -14.47 -25.08
CA VAL A 234 1.58 -15.06 -24.64
C VAL A 234 1.83 -15.98 -23.45
N ILE A 235 2.91 -16.75 -23.49
CA ILE A 235 3.31 -17.62 -22.37
C ILE A 235 3.68 -16.77 -21.16
N ILE A 236 4.48 -15.71 -21.36
CA ILE A 236 4.89 -14.78 -20.28
C ILE A 236 3.64 -14.15 -19.63
N ASP A 237 2.69 -13.64 -20.44
CA ASP A 237 1.48 -13.01 -19.92
C ASP A 237 0.63 -14.00 -19.12
N LYS A 238 0.39 -15.18 -19.67
CA LYS A 238 -0.39 -16.23 -18.99
C LYS A 238 0.28 -16.66 -17.67
N THR A 239 1.60 -16.81 -17.66
CA THR A 239 2.33 -17.13 -16.42
C THR A 239 2.20 -16.01 -15.40
N LEU A 240 2.36 -14.74 -15.82
CA LEU A 240 2.17 -13.60 -14.92
C LEU A 240 0.76 -13.53 -14.35
N GLU A 241 -0.28 -13.82 -15.15
CA GLU A 241 -1.66 -13.91 -14.66
C GLU A 241 -1.81 -15.01 -13.61
N ASN A 242 -1.32 -16.21 -13.87
CA ASN A 242 -1.38 -17.34 -12.94
C ASN A 242 -0.71 -17.06 -11.58
N VAL A 243 0.35 -16.29 -11.57
CA VAL A 243 1.11 -15.95 -10.35
C VAL A 243 0.77 -14.55 -9.79
N HIS A 244 -0.36 -13.97 -10.20
CA HIS A 244 -0.81 -12.63 -9.78
C HIS A 244 0.24 -11.52 -9.97
N GLY A 245 1.00 -11.60 -11.06
CA GLY A 245 2.04 -10.63 -11.43
C GLY A 245 3.35 -10.74 -10.64
N ASN A 246 3.54 -11.78 -9.85
CA ASN A 246 4.76 -11.99 -9.07
C ASN A 246 5.91 -12.47 -9.96
N ILE A 247 6.90 -11.59 -10.21
CA ILE A 247 8.01 -11.88 -11.12
C ILE A 247 8.85 -13.09 -10.66
N ARG A 248 9.14 -13.23 -9.36
CA ARG A 248 9.96 -14.34 -8.85
C ARG A 248 9.27 -15.68 -9.03
N LYS A 249 7.95 -15.72 -8.78
CA LYS A 249 7.14 -16.92 -9.04
C LYS A 249 7.09 -17.24 -10.54
N ALA A 250 6.94 -16.21 -11.41
CA ALA A 250 6.93 -16.39 -12.86
C ALA A 250 8.26 -16.94 -13.40
N ILE A 251 9.40 -16.39 -12.97
CA ILE A 251 10.72 -16.89 -13.35
C ILE A 251 10.88 -18.35 -12.93
N LYS A 252 10.50 -18.69 -11.71
CA LYS A 252 10.57 -20.07 -11.19
C LYS A 252 9.70 -21.04 -11.99
N GLU A 253 8.49 -20.62 -12.40
CA GLU A 253 7.55 -21.47 -13.16
C GLU A 253 8.06 -21.72 -14.59
N LEU A 254 8.66 -20.70 -15.23
CA LEU A 254 9.20 -20.82 -16.59
C LEU A 254 10.58 -21.48 -16.65
N GLY A 255 11.26 -21.67 -15.53
CA GLY A 255 12.59 -22.23 -15.41
C GLY A 255 13.67 -21.15 -15.59
N GLU A 256 14.50 -20.96 -14.57
CA GLU A 256 15.65 -20.06 -14.60
C GLU A 256 16.75 -20.69 -15.46
N LYS A 257 17.42 -19.87 -16.30
CA LYS A 257 18.55 -20.29 -17.14
C LYS A 257 19.79 -20.67 -16.32
#